data_2593f48a90716b8a4b6849be3ce24b5e
#
_entry.id   2593f48a90716b8a4b6849be3ce24b5e
#
_cell.length_a   1.000
_cell.length_b   1.000
_cell.length_c   1.000
_cell.angle_alpha   90.00
_cell.angle_beta   90.00
_cell.angle_gamma   90.00
#
_symmetry.space_group_name_H-M   'P 1'
#
loop_
_entity.id
_entity.type
_entity.pdbx_description
1 polymer ?
#
loop_
_entity_poly.entity_id
_entity_poly.type
_entity_poly.pdbx_seq_one_letter_code
_entity_poly.pdbx_strand_id
1 'polypeptide(L)'
;MSELLVDFITSLDGYASGEGWPGFWGLEGPEYLAWLGEQPEATYLMGANTYRLMSGFAAGEVPDGQDEFRPEEEASVDELTQASKVVFSSSLEEPLTWANCTLVRDDAVKAVRAMKSSGSGLLSTIGSLSLCRSLLRAGLVDRFRVVMFPVITGATGEERIYDGYPDVALEMIEHRTFDGRIQLVEYKPRVLEHPPLVVPA
;
A
#
# COMPACT_ATOMS: atom_id res chain seq x y z
N MET A 1 11.61 8.44 -15.93
CA MET A 1 10.26 8.62 -15.33
C MET A 1 10.13 7.59 -14.23
N SER A 2 9.61 7.99 -13.06
CA SER A 2 9.35 7.06 -11.96
C SER A 2 8.17 6.15 -12.27
N GLU A 3 8.25 4.88 -11.84
CA GLU A 3 7.10 4.00 -11.80
C GLU A 3 6.29 4.23 -10.52
N LEU A 4 4.98 4.03 -10.58
CA LEU A 4 4.08 4.06 -9.43
C LEU A 4 3.49 2.68 -9.21
N LEU A 5 3.82 2.11 -8.06
CA LEU A 5 3.25 0.88 -7.53
C LEU A 5 2.16 1.23 -6.50
N VAL A 6 0.96 0.75 -6.71
CA VAL A 6 -0.04 0.64 -5.64
C VAL A 6 0.09 -0.74 -5.04
N ASP A 7 0.37 -0.80 -3.75
CA ASP A 7 0.68 -2.02 -3.02
C ASP A 7 -0.26 -2.20 -1.83
N PHE A 8 -0.91 -3.36 -1.75
CA PHE A 8 -1.81 -3.71 -0.67
C PHE A 8 -1.49 -5.08 -0.09
N ILE A 9 -1.58 -5.18 1.21
CA ILE A 9 -1.83 -6.45 1.89
C ILE A 9 -3.32 -6.54 2.21
N THR A 10 -3.92 -7.72 2.04
CA THR A 10 -5.36 -7.93 2.24
C THR A 10 -5.69 -9.29 2.84
N SER A 11 -6.87 -9.39 3.45
CA SER A 11 -7.55 -10.66 3.63
C SER A 11 -7.98 -11.25 2.27
N LEU A 12 -8.33 -12.52 2.23
CA LEU A 12 -8.84 -13.19 1.02
C LEU A 12 -10.10 -12.52 0.47
N ASP A 13 -10.93 -11.95 1.34
CA ASP A 13 -12.16 -11.23 0.97
C ASP A 13 -11.94 -9.72 0.72
N GLY A 14 -10.68 -9.27 0.67
CA GLY A 14 -10.26 -7.97 0.15
C GLY A 14 -10.30 -6.81 1.13
N TYR A 15 -10.20 -7.07 2.43
CA TYR A 15 -10.07 -6.02 3.43
C TYR A 15 -8.59 -5.75 3.75
N ALA A 16 -8.25 -4.48 3.95
CA ALA A 16 -6.88 -4.06 4.30
C ALA A 16 -6.55 -4.27 5.78
N SER A 17 -7.57 -4.36 6.63
CA SER A 17 -7.47 -4.58 8.07
C SER A 17 -8.73 -5.27 8.61
N GLY A 18 -8.68 -5.66 9.87
CA GLY A 18 -9.83 -6.09 10.67
C GLY A 18 -9.79 -5.40 12.02
N GLU A 19 -10.92 -5.36 12.73
CA GLU A 19 -11.03 -4.78 14.06
C GLU A 19 -9.98 -5.38 15.00
N GLY A 20 -9.09 -4.53 15.56
CA GLY A 20 -7.96 -4.93 16.39
C GLY A 20 -6.84 -5.67 15.65
N TRP A 21 -6.86 -5.68 14.33
CA TRP A 21 -5.88 -6.40 13.52
C TRP A 21 -5.43 -5.59 12.30
N PRO A 22 -4.62 -4.55 12.49
CA PRO A 22 -4.12 -3.73 11.41
C PRO A 22 -3.08 -4.50 10.57
N GLY A 23 -3.32 -4.60 9.25
CA GLY A 23 -2.35 -5.15 8.32
C GLY A 23 -2.04 -6.64 8.44
N PHE A 24 -2.86 -7.43 9.15
CA PHE A 24 -2.74 -8.88 9.33
C PHE A 24 -1.38 -9.36 9.86
N TRP A 25 -0.75 -8.56 10.70
CA TRP A 25 0.52 -8.86 11.33
C TRP A 25 0.40 -10.15 12.17
N GLY A 26 1.45 -10.96 12.13
CA GLY A 26 1.47 -12.27 12.77
C GLY A 26 1.12 -13.44 11.84
N LEU A 27 0.71 -13.19 10.60
CA LEU A 27 0.47 -14.22 9.59
C LEU A 27 1.62 -14.39 8.60
N GLU A 28 2.63 -13.54 8.66
CA GLU A 28 3.81 -13.59 7.82
C GLU A 28 4.56 -14.91 8.02
N GLY A 29 5.18 -15.37 6.96
CA GLY A 29 6.09 -16.49 7.01
C GLY A 29 7.48 -16.11 6.51
N PRO A 30 8.50 -16.98 6.71
CA PRO A 30 9.89 -16.65 6.40
C PRO A 30 10.15 -16.36 4.92
N GLU A 31 9.44 -17.01 3.98
CA GLU A 31 9.60 -16.74 2.56
C GLU A 31 9.06 -15.37 2.18
N TYR A 32 7.90 -14.98 2.76
CA TYR A 32 7.32 -13.66 2.54
C TYR A 32 8.20 -12.55 3.12
N LEU A 33 8.70 -12.72 4.35
CA LEU A 33 9.58 -11.75 4.99
C LEU A 33 10.91 -11.58 4.25
N ALA A 34 11.51 -12.68 3.77
CA ALA A 34 12.71 -12.62 2.95
C ALA A 34 12.47 -11.84 1.65
N TRP A 35 11.37 -12.12 0.96
CA TRP A 35 10.98 -11.39 -0.25
C TRP A 35 10.74 -9.90 0.03
N LEU A 36 10.13 -9.56 1.17
CA LEU A 36 9.87 -8.18 1.56
C LEU A 36 11.19 -7.39 1.73
N GLY A 37 12.20 -8.00 2.37
CA GLY A 37 13.53 -7.41 2.51
C GLY A 37 14.33 -7.29 1.20
N GLU A 38 13.91 -7.94 0.12
CA GLU A 38 14.52 -7.84 -1.22
C GLU A 38 13.88 -6.76 -2.11
N GLN A 39 12.82 -6.09 -1.60
CA GLN A 39 12.14 -5.09 -2.42
C GLN A 39 13.03 -3.88 -2.68
N PRO A 40 12.94 -3.26 -3.87
CA PRO A 40 13.74 -2.09 -4.20
C PRO A 40 13.34 -0.89 -3.31
N GLU A 41 14.31 -0.03 -3.02
CA GLU A 41 14.06 1.24 -2.37
C GLU A 41 13.00 2.05 -3.11
N ALA A 42 12.07 2.64 -2.36
CA ALA A 42 10.99 3.44 -2.89
C ALA A 42 10.80 4.74 -2.11
N THR A 43 10.20 5.74 -2.77
CA THR A 43 9.57 6.85 -2.06
C THR A 43 8.13 6.46 -1.75
N TYR A 44 7.79 6.40 -0.46
CA TYR A 44 6.48 5.97 -0.03
C TYR A 44 5.46 7.12 -0.01
N LEU A 45 4.28 6.85 -0.54
CA LEU A 45 3.17 7.80 -0.66
C LEU A 45 2.04 7.38 0.27
N MET A 46 1.55 8.31 1.09
CA MET A 46 0.47 8.00 2.03
C MET A 46 -0.41 9.22 2.34
N GLY A 47 -1.59 8.96 2.87
CA GLY A 47 -2.48 9.96 3.42
C GLY A 47 -2.32 10.14 4.93
N ALA A 48 -3.07 11.08 5.51
CA ALA A 48 -2.95 11.44 6.92
C ALA A 48 -3.23 10.29 7.90
N ASN A 49 -4.21 9.42 7.63
CA ASN A 49 -4.56 8.34 8.54
C ASN A 49 -3.44 7.30 8.61
N THR A 50 -2.93 6.88 7.45
CA THR A 50 -1.79 5.96 7.38
C THR A 50 -0.55 6.58 8.03
N TYR A 51 -0.29 7.88 7.80
CA TYR A 51 0.80 8.58 8.47
C TYR A 51 0.68 8.52 10.00
N ARG A 52 -0.51 8.81 10.57
CA ARG A 52 -0.70 8.76 12.03
C ARG A 52 -0.45 7.37 12.59
N LEU A 53 -1.00 6.34 11.95
CA LEU A 53 -0.80 4.95 12.35
C LEU A 53 0.68 4.57 12.32
N MET A 54 1.34 4.77 11.20
CA MET A 54 2.73 4.36 11.00
C MET A 54 3.72 5.19 11.83
N SER A 55 3.44 6.49 12.03
CA SER A 55 4.25 7.32 12.93
C SER A 55 4.10 6.93 14.40
N GLY A 56 2.93 6.42 14.80
CA GLY A 56 2.71 5.83 16.12
C GLY A 56 3.57 4.58 16.31
N PHE A 57 3.59 3.67 15.33
CA PHE A 57 4.46 2.49 15.36
C PHE A 57 5.95 2.88 15.43
N ALA A 58 6.37 3.86 14.65
CA ALA A 58 7.75 4.38 14.70
C ALA A 58 8.08 5.08 16.04
N ALA A 59 7.08 5.50 16.80
CA ALA A 59 7.23 6.04 18.18
C ALA A 59 7.14 4.95 19.27
N GLY A 60 6.98 3.68 18.89
CA GLY A 60 6.90 2.54 19.80
C GLY A 60 5.49 2.18 20.26
N GLU A 61 4.45 2.75 19.64
CA GLU A 61 3.07 2.27 19.85
C GLU A 61 2.93 0.90 19.17
N VAL A 62 2.48 -0.10 19.91
CA VAL A 62 2.26 -1.45 19.37
C VAL A 62 0.79 -1.65 19.00
N PRO A 63 0.49 -2.52 18.02
CA PRO A 63 -0.88 -2.87 17.69
C PRO A 63 -1.63 -3.48 18.87
N ASP A 64 -2.95 -3.28 18.92
CA ASP A 64 -3.81 -3.86 19.93
C ASP A 64 -3.63 -5.39 19.99
N GLY A 65 -3.48 -5.92 21.23
CA GLY A 65 -3.30 -7.35 21.48
C GLY A 65 -1.85 -7.84 21.40
N GLN A 66 -0.89 -6.93 21.21
CA GLN A 66 0.54 -7.22 21.34
C GLN A 66 1.14 -6.45 22.52
N ASP A 67 2.09 -7.05 23.21
CA ASP A 67 2.84 -6.39 24.30
C ASP A 67 4.10 -5.68 23.75
N GLU A 68 4.69 -6.19 22.67
CA GLU A 68 5.89 -5.67 22.01
C GLU A 68 5.92 -6.05 20.51
N PHE A 69 6.69 -5.32 19.72
CA PHE A 69 7.00 -5.73 18.34
C PHE A 69 7.88 -6.96 18.31
N ARG A 70 7.63 -7.84 17.34
CA ARG A 70 8.60 -8.88 17.01
C ARG A 70 9.82 -8.26 16.30
N PRO A 71 11.01 -8.87 16.39
CA PRO A 71 12.22 -8.31 15.75
C PRO A 71 12.07 -7.99 14.26
N GLU A 72 11.31 -8.79 13.52
CA GLU A 72 11.07 -8.59 12.09
C GLU A 72 10.13 -7.40 11.83
N GLU A 73 9.16 -7.18 12.70
CA GLU A 73 8.25 -6.03 12.64
C GLU A 73 8.99 -4.74 12.96
N GLU A 74 9.82 -4.75 14.01
CA GLU A 74 10.68 -3.62 14.39
C GLU A 74 11.64 -3.24 13.25
N ALA A 75 12.29 -4.24 12.63
CA ALA A 75 13.16 -4.03 11.49
C ALA A 75 12.42 -3.38 10.29
N SER A 76 11.18 -3.81 10.02
CA SER A 76 10.35 -3.23 8.95
C SER A 76 9.95 -1.79 9.24
N VAL A 77 9.61 -1.46 10.50
CA VAL A 77 9.30 -0.08 10.92
C VAL A 77 10.53 0.81 10.82
N ASP A 78 11.71 0.30 11.20
CA ASP A 78 12.98 1.02 11.10
C ASP A 78 13.36 1.30 9.64
N GLU A 79 13.21 0.32 8.75
CA GLU A 79 13.44 0.49 7.32
C GLU A 79 12.53 1.57 6.73
N LEU A 80 11.23 1.51 7.01
CA LEU A 80 10.28 2.54 6.60
C LEU A 80 10.62 3.91 7.19
N THR A 81 11.18 3.96 8.40
CA THR A 81 11.60 5.21 9.05
C THR A 81 12.76 5.86 8.29
N GLN A 82 13.68 5.07 7.75
CA GLN A 82 14.81 5.57 6.95
C GLN A 82 14.39 5.98 5.52
N ALA A 83 13.38 5.38 4.96
CA ALA A 83 12.91 5.64 3.61
C ALA A 83 12.34 7.06 3.44
N SER A 84 12.38 7.60 2.22
CA SER A 84 11.72 8.85 1.87
C SER A 84 10.20 8.67 1.82
N LYS A 85 9.45 9.61 2.41
CA LYS A 85 8.00 9.56 2.48
C LYS A 85 7.37 10.88 2.07
N VAL A 86 6.25 10.81 1.34
CA VAL A 86 5.41 11.95 0.99
C VAL A 86 4.01 11.72 1.56
N VAL A 87 3.58 12.66 2.39
CA VAL A 87 2.30 12.61 3.08
C VAL A 87 1.35 13.64 2.49
N PHE A 88 0.24 13.18 1.93
CA PHE A 88 -0.79 14.05 1.36
C PHE A 88 -1.86 14.36 2.40
N SER A 89 -1.92 15.62 2.84
CA SER A 89 -2.90 16.06 3.82
C SER A 89 -3.06 17.57 3.85
N SER A 90 -4.32 18.02 3.96
CA SER A 90 -4.66 19.42 4.24
C SER A 90 -4.79 19.72 5.73
N SER A 91 -4.85 18.70 6.60
CA SER A 91 -5.17 18.83 8.03
C SER A 91 -4.00 18.55 8.98
N LEU A 92 -2.93 17.96 8.51
CA LEU A 92 -1.72 17.75 9.32
C LEU A 92 -0.94 19.06 9.44
N GLU A 93 -0.34 19.28 10.60
CA GLU A 93 0.54 20.42 10.87
C GLU A 93 2.00 20.03 10.76
N GLU A 94 2.87 20.99 10.43
CA GLU A 94 4.32 20.83 10.42
C GLU A 94 4.92 21.34 11.73
N PRO A 95 6.04 20.76 12.18
CA PRO A 95 6.79 19.67 11.52
C PRO A 95 6.15 18.31 11.73
N LEU A 96 6.27 17.43 10.73
CA LEU A 96 5.91 16.03 10.88
C LEU A 96 6.92 15.33 11.80
N THR A 97 6.45 14.48 12.69
CA THR A 97 7.26 13.82 13.73
C THR A 97 8.03 12.59 13.22
N TRP A 98 7.50 11.90 12.20
CA TRP A 98 8.18 10.75 11.60
C TRP A 98 9.27 11.24 10.65
N ALA A 99 10.47 10.67 10.77
CA ALA A 99 11.62 11.09 9.98
C ALA A 99 11.41 10.92 8.46
N ASN A 100 12.12 11.72 7.67
CA ASN A 100 12.13 11.67 6.20
C ASN A 100 10.73 11.81 5.55
N CYS A 101 9.81 12.50 6.20
CA CYS A 101 8.49 12.82 5.69
C CYS A 101 8.44 14.24 5.11
N THR A 102 7.84 14.38 3.93
CA THR A 102 7.50 15.66 3.31
C THR A 102 5.98 15.80 3.25
N LEU A 103 5.43 16.88 3.82
CA LEU A 103 3.99 17.16 3.74
C LEU A 103 3.66 17.88 2.43
N VAL A 104 2.66 17.36 1.71
CA VAL A 104 2.10 17.96 0.51
C VAL A 104 0.63 18.29 0.76
N ARG A 105 0.29 19.59 0.70
CA ARG A 105 -1.08 20.09 0.95
C ARG A 105 -1.89 20.26 -0.32
N ASP A 106 -1.22 20.24 -1.47
CA ASP A 106 -1.82 20.37 -2.79
C ASP A 106 -2.52 19.09 -3.26
N ASP A 107 -3.13 19.17 -4.44
CA ASP A 107 -3.74 18.02 -5.12
C ASP A 107 -2.73 16.87 -5.33
N ALA A 108 -3.02 15.73 -4.71
CA ALA A 108 -2.14 14.57 -4.73
C ALA A 108 -1.90 14.03 -6.15
N VAL A 109 -2.93 14.04 -7.01
CA VAL A 109 -2.82 13.56 -8.39
C VAL A 109 -1.85 14.44 -9.19
N LYS A 110 -1.96 15.76 -9.02
CA LYS A 110 -1.05 16.72 -9.67
C LYS A 110 0.38 16.55 -9.16
N ALA A 111 0.57 16.41 -7.86
CA ALA A 111 1.89 16.24 -7.26
C ALA A 111 2.54 14.93 -7.71
N VAL A 112 1.82 13.80 -7.67
CA VAL A 112 2.35 12.51 -8.11
C VAL A 112 2.66 12.51 -9.61
N ARG A 113 1.85 13.16 -10.44
CA ARG A 113 2.14 13.35 -11.88
C ARG A 113 3.47 14.08 -12.09
N ALA A 114 3.72 15.13 -11.32
CA ALA A 114 4.98 15.86 -11.37
C ALA A 114 6.16 14.99 -10.91
N MET A 115 6.01 14.25 -9.81
CA MET A 115 7.02 13.32 -9.31
C MET A 115 7.36 12.25 -10.35
N LYS A 116 6.36 11.65 -11.00
CA LYS A 116 6.58 10.66 -12.08
C LYS A 116 7.36 11.26 -13.25
N SER A 117 7.07 12.49 -13.62
CA SER A 117 7.69 13.14 -14.79
C SER A 117 9.13 13.57 -14.53
N SER A 118 9.44 14.07 -13.31
CA SER A 118 10.73 14.64 -12.95
C SER A 118 11.70 13.66 -12.28
N GLY A 119 11.17 12.57 -11.72
CA GLY A 119 11.93 11.62 -10.92
C GLY A 119 12.48 10.42 -11.71
N SER A 120 13.34 9.69 -11.01
CA SER A 120 13.78 8.34 -11.34
C SER A 120 13.64 7.50 -10.08
N GLY A 121 13.23 6.25 -10.21
CA GLY A 121 13.03 5.35 -9.10
C GLY A 121 11.57 4.96 -8.90
N LEU A 122 11.32 4.20 -7.85
CA LEU A 122 10.01 3.67 -7.52
C LEU A 122 9.26 4.62 -6.58
N LEU A 123 8.01 4.90 -6.89
CA LEU A 123 7.00 5.43 -5.97
C LEU A 123 6.12 4.27 -5.54
N SER A 124 5.90 4.08 -4.24
CA SER A 124 5.04 3.02 -3.72
C SER A 124 4.04 3.59 -2.72
N THR A 125 2.81 3.10 -2.73
CA THR A 125 1.83 3.51 -1.71
C THR A 125 1.93 2.65 -0.47
N ILE A 126 1.65 3.23 0.69
CA ILE A 126 1.36 2.49 1.91
C ILE A 126 -0.08 2.79 2.28
N GLY A 127 -0.95 1.79 2.28
CA GLY A 127 -2.37 1.95 2.60
C GLY A 127 -3.03 3.08 1.82
N SER A 128 -3.85 3.91 2.52
CA SER A 128 -4.43 5.15 1.97
C SER A 128 -5.35 4.94 0.78
N LEU A 129 -6.42 4.18 0.98
CA LEU A 129 -7.37 3.78 -0.08
C LEU A 129 -7.89 4.95 -0.92
N SER A 130 -8.18 6.10 -0.31
CA SER A 130 -8.66 7.28 -1.04
C SER A 130 -7.60 7.85 -1.99
N LEU A 131 -6.34 7.84 -1.58
CA LEU A 131 -5.20 8.22 -2.42
C LEU A 131 -5.07 7.25 -3.60
N CYS A 132 -5.01 5.94 -3.32
CA CYS A 132 -4.88 4.90 -4.32
C CYS A 132 -6.01 4.95 -5.37
N ARG A 133 -7.26 5.15 -4.92
CA ARG A 133 -8.42 5.35 -5.82
C ARG A 133 -8.26 6.55 -6.74
N SER A 134 -7.78 7.67 -6.22
CA SER A 134 -7.58 8.89 -7.00
C SER A 134 -6.47 8.73 -8.03
N LEU A 135 -5.36 8.09 -7.64
CA LEU A 135 -4.22 7.82 -8.53
C LEU A 135 -4.59 6.83 -9.64
N LEU A 136 -5.34 5.78 -9.31
CA LEU A 136 -5.81 4.80 -10.30
C LEU A 136 -6.79 5.44 -11.30
N ARG A 137 -7.78 6.23 -10.82
CA ARG A 137 -8.69 6.98 -11.69
C ARG A 137 -7.98 7.92 -12.64
N ALA A 138 -6.88 8.52 -12.20
CA ALA A 138 -6.09 9.43 -13.01
C ALA A 138 -5.16 8.73 -14.01
N GLY A 139 -5.16 7.38 -14.06
CA GLY A 139 -4.31 6.57 -14.94
C GLY A 139 -2.82 6.71 -14.62
N LEU A 140 -2.47 6.97 -13.36
CA LEU A 140 -1.08 7.17 -12.94
C LEU A 140 -0.40 5.89 -12.44
N VAL A 141 -1.18 4.86 -12.14
CA VAL A 141 -0.68 3.59 -11.58
C VAL A 141 -0.09 2.73 -12.69
N ASP A 142 1.18 2.38 -12.58
CA ASP A 142 1.88 1.50 -13.51
C ASP A 142 1.77 0.04 -13.10
N ARG A 143 1.81 -0.22 -11.78
CA ARG A 143 1.76 -1.55 -11.18
C ARG A 143 0.77 -1.55 -10.03
N PHE A 144 -0.04 -2.59 -9.96
CA PHE A 144 -1.03 -2.81 -8.90
C PHE A 144 -0.79 -4.19 -8.28
N ARG A 145 -0.29 -4.20 -7.06
CA ARG A 145 0.08 -5.41 -6.33
C ARG A 145 -0.90 -5.66 -5.19
N VAL A 146 -1.26 -6.91 -5.00
CA VAL A 146 -2.03 -7.37 -3.85
C VAL A 146 -1.37 -8.61 -3.28
N VAL A 147 -1.03 -8.55 -2.00
CA VAL A 147 -0.61 -9.70 -1.22
C VAL A 147 -1.79 -10.15 -0.36
N MET A 148 -2.31 -11.33 -0.65
CA MET A 148 -3.49 -11.89 0.02
C MET A 148 -3.06 -12.85 1.12
N PHE A 149 -3.39 -12.52 2.34
CA PHE A 149 -3.20 -13.39 3.50
C PHE A 149 -4.33 -14.42 3.61
N PRO A 150 -4.05 -15.63 4.13
CA PRO A 150 -4.98 -16.74 4.17
C PRO A 150 -6.01 -16.58 5.31
N VAL A 151 -6.73 -15.48 5.34
CA VAL A 151 -7.74 -15.14 6.33
C VAL A 151 -8.97 -14.51 5.67
N ILE A 152 -10.13 -14.74 6.23
CA ILE A 152 -11.39 -14.05 5.90
C ILE A 152 -11.77 -13.23 7.11
N THR A 153 -11.90 -11.92 6.94
CA THR A 153 -12.25 -11.01 8.03
C THR A 153 -13.73 -10.64 8.07
N GLY A 154 -14.49 -10.99 7.06
CA GLY A 154 -15.94 -10.90 6.95
C GLY A 154 -16.67 -9.95 7.89
N ALA A 155 -16.87 -10.38 9.14
CA ALA A 155 -17.63 -9.61 10.15
C ALA A 155 -16.84 -8.45 10.77
N THR A 156 -15.51 -8.53 10.80
CA THR A 156 -14.62 -7.54 11.44
C THR A 156 -13.78 -6.78 10.43
N GLY A 157 -13.93 -7.08 9.14
CA GLY A 157 -13.13 -6.45 8.08
C GLY A 157 -13.38 -4.94 7.98
N GLU A 158 -12.30 -4.20 7.92
CA GLU A 158 -12.27 -2.77 7.76
C GLU A 158 -11.57 -2.39 6.45
N GLU A 159 -12.04 -1.32 5.80
CA GLU A 159 -11.41 -0.75 4.61
C GLU A 159 -11.24 -1.77 3.45
N ARG A 160 -12.34 -2.10 2.79
CA ARG A 160 -12.30 -2.94 1.61
C ARG A 160 -11.58 -2.23 0.46
N ILE A 161 -10.48 -2.83 -0.04
CA ILE A 161 -9.58 -2.16 -0.99
C ILE A 161 -10.20 -1.86 -2.34
N TYR A 162 -11.18 -2.66 -2.77
CA TYR A 162 -11.78 -2.54 -4.11
C TYR A 162 -12.94 -1.55 -4.21
N ASP A 163 -13.43 -1.03 -3.08
CA ASP A 163 -14.60 -0.14 -3.07
C ASP A 163 -14.30 1.21 -3.71
N GLY A 164 -15.17 1.61 -4.64
CA GLY A 164 -15.11 2.91 -5.29
C GLY A 164 -14.02 3.07 -6.35
N TYR A 165 -13.38 2.02 -6.80
CA TYR A 165 -12.55 2.05 -8.01
C TYR A 165 -13.40 2.20 -9.28
N PRO A 166 -12.85 2.76 -10.37
CA PRO A 166 -13.44 2.62 -11.70
C PRO A 166 -13.32 1.17 -12.18
N ASP A 167 -13.96 0.85 -13.28
CA ASP A 167 -13.69 -0.41 -13.96
C ASP A 167 -12.26 -0.42 -14.50
N VAL A 168 -11.51 -1.49 -14.18
CA VAL A 168 -10.10 -1.61 -14.52
C VAL A 168 -9.83 -2.99 -15.12
N ALA A 169 -9.23 -3.03 -16.29
CA ALA A 169 -8.64 -4.25 -16.81
C ALA A 169 -7.25 -4.46 -16.20
N LEU A 170 -6.95 -5.68 -15.83
CA LEU A 170 -5.72 -6.08 -15.17
C LEU A 170 -4.95 -7.09 -16.05
N GLU A 171 -3.76 -6.71 -16.52
CA GLU A 171 -2.83 -7.59 -17.20
C GLU A 171 -1.83 -8.12 -16.17
N MET A 172 -1.79 -9.44 -15.97
CA MET A 172 -0.93 -10.07 -14.97
C MET A 172 0.55 -9.91 -15.32
N ILE A 173 1.33 -9.37 -14.37
CA ILE A 173 2.79 -9.23 -14.46
C ILE A 173 3.45 -10.38 -13.71
N GLU A 174 2.99 -10.64 -12.48
CA GLU A 174 3.59 -11.60 -11.57
C GLU A 174 2.54 -12.28 -10.70
N HIS A 175 2.83 -13.52 -10.33
CA HIS A 175 2.13 -14.21 -9.24
C HIS A 175 3.14 -15.07 -8.48
N ARG A 176 2.98 -15.13 -7.16
CA ARG A 176 3.78 -15.98 -6.26
C ARG A 176 2.92 -16.57 -5.16
N THR A 177 3.41 -17.68 -4.61
CA THR A 177 2.92 -18.22 -3.34
C THR A 177 4.09 -18.26 -2.38
N PHE A 178 3.92 -17.69 -1.20
CA PHE A 178 4.91 -17.77 -0.12
C PHE A 178 4.41 -18.66 1.00
N ASP A 179 5.32 -19.41 1.62
CA ASP A 179 5.04 -20.28 2.78
C ASP A 179 3.88 -21.24 2.54
N GLY A 180 3.62 -21.58 1.27
CA GLY A 180 2.50 -22.42 0.83
C GLY A 180 1.10 -21.84 1.07
N ARG A 181 0.96 -20.57 1.43
CA ARG A 181 -0.33 -19.98 1.87
C ARG A 181 -0.58 -18.52 1.49
N ILE A 182 0.42 -17.66 1.48
CA ILE A 182 0.28 -16.24 1.12
C ILE A 182 0.37 -16.12 -0.38
N GLN A 183 -0.58 -15.42 -1.00
CA GLN A 183 -0.63 -15.24 -2.45
C GLN A 183 -0.26 -13.79 -2.80
N LEU A 184 0.70 -13.62 -3.70
CA LEU A 184 0.98 -12.33 -4.33
C LEU A 184 0.47 -12.37 -5.77
N VAL A 185 -0.23 -11.33 -6.17
CA VAL A 185 -0.56 -11.05 -7.57
C VAL A 185 -0.20 -9.62 -7.89
N GLU A 186 0.42 -9.41 -9.04
CA GLU A 186 0.76 -8.09 -9.53
C GLU A 186 0.30 -7.90 -10.96
N TYR A 187 -0.28 -6.73 -11.24
CA TYR A 187 -0.90 -6.42 -12.51
C TYR A 187 -0.48 -5.05 -13.04
N LYS A 188 -0.51 -4.92 -14.36
CA LYS A 188 -0.57 -3.63 -15.03
C LYS A 188 -2.02 -3.22 -15.19
N PRO A 189 -2.49 -2.16 -14.50
CA PRO A 189 -3.87 -1.73 -14.57
C PRO A 189 -4.11 -0.83 -15.77
N ARG A 190 -5.31 -0.94 -16.35
CA ARG A 190 -5.81 -0.04 -17.39
C ARG A 190 -7.25 0.34 -17.09
N VAL A 191 -7.50 1.61 -16.81
CA VAL A 191 -8.87 2.12 -16.59
C VAL A 191 -9.69 1.94 -17.87
N LEU A 192 -10.91 1.47 -17.70
CA LEU A 192 -11.86 1.22 -18.79
C LEU A 192 -12.86 2.37 -18.85
N GLU A 193 -13.10 2.87 -20.06
CA GLU A 193 -14.19 3.84 -20.32
C GLU A 193 -15.53 3.13 -20.43
N HIS A 194 -15.50 1.87 -20.88
CA HIS A 194 -16.68 1.01 -21.07
C HIS A 194 -16.33 -0.43 -20.69
N PRO A 195 -17.33 -1.25 -20.30
CA PRO A 195 -17.12 -2.68 -20.11
C PRO A 195 -16.42 -3.31 -21.33
N PRO A 196 -15.45 -4.21 -21.13
CA PRO A 196 -14.78 -4.85 -22.24
C PRO A 196 -15.80 -5.62 -23.08
N LEU A 197 -15.82 -5.34 -24.39
CA LEU A 197 -16.59 -6.17 -25.31
C LEU A 197 -16.03 -7.60 -25.25
N VAL A 198 -16.88 -8.56 -25.00
CA VAL A 198 -16.52 -9.97 -25.12
C VAL A 198 -16.18 -10.20 -26.60
N VAL A 199 -14.89 -10.31 -26.92
CA VAL A 199 -14.48 -10.81 -28.23
C VAL A 199 -14.77 -12.30 -28.19
N PRO A 200 -15.72 -12.82 -29.01
CA PRO A 200 -15.92 -14.28 -29.10
C PRO A 200 -14.59 -14.91 -29.53
N ALA A 201 -14.21 -16.00 -28.84
CA ALA A 201 -13.03 -16.79 -29.16
C ALA A 201 -13.19 -17.44 -30.53
#